data_e9f8a6c0c32ca9d727ca0798c8e1b272
#
_entry.id   e9f8a6c0c32ca9d727ca0798c8e1b272
#
_cell.length_a   1.000
_cell.length_b   1.000
_cell.length_c   1.000
_cell.angle_alpha   90.00
_cell.angle_beta   90.00
_cell.angle_gamma   90.00
#
_symmetry.space_group_name_H-M   'P 1'
#
loop_
_entity.id
_entity.type
_entity.pdbx_description
1 polymer ?
#
loop_
_entity_poly.entity_id
_entity_poly.type
_entity_poly.pdbx_seq_one_letter_code
_entity_poly.pdbx_strand_id
1 'polypeptide(L)'
;MEKEEVKISVRELVEFILRSGDIDNRRGGWADKESLAKGTRIHKKIQRQMGAAYQAEVPLNCRFCYEDLDLLVEGRADGIEEKEDHVMVDEIKGVHRELRFVEEPVPVHLAQARCYAAIYAEQNQLEQMEVQMTYCNMEPEEIRRFS
;
A
#
# COMPACT_ATOMS: atom_id res chain seq x y z
N MET A 1 -1.27 -34.84 10.62
CA MET A 1 -0.32 -34.22 9.73
C MET A 1 -0.40 -32.71 9.85
N GLU A 2 0.73 -32.10 10.11
CA GLU A 2 0.73 -30.67 10.29
C GLU A 2 0.70 -29.95 8.98
N LYS A 3 -0.04 -28.84 8.94
CA LYS A 3 -0.09 -28.04 7.74
C LYS A 3 1.12 -27.15 7.72
N GLU A 4 1.60 -26.87 6.55
CA GLU A 4 2.68 -25.94 6.36
C GLU A 4 2.10 -24.54 6.38
N GLU A 5 2.76 -23.61 7.02
CA GLU A 5 2.34 -22.22 7.02
C GLU A 5 3.30 -21.41 6.16
N VAL A 6 2.76 -20.71 5.18
CA VAL A 6 3.56 -19.87 4.29
C VAL A 6 3.18 -18.42 4.55
N LYS A 7 4.18 -17.57 4.80
CA LYS A 7 3.94 -16.16 5.01
C LYS A 7 4.40 -15.37 3.80
N ILE A 8 3.58 -14.44 3.36
CA ILE A 8 3.93 -13.60 2.23
C ILE A 8 3.42 -12.19 2.52
N SER A 9 4.15 -11.17 2.09
CA SER A 9 3.69 -9.81 2.28
C SER A 9 2.68 -9.45 1.19
N VAL A 10 1.83 -8.47 1.47
CA VAL A 10 0.90 -7.96 0.47
C VAL A 10 1.67 -7.49 -0.76
N ARG A 11 2.79 -6.80 -0.55
CA ARG A 11 3.59 -6.31 -1.65
C ARG A 11 4.11 -7.45 -2.53
N GLU A 12 4.65 -8.49 -1.92
CA GLU A 12 5.15 -9.64 -2.68
C GLU A 12 4.02 -10.36 -3.44
N LEU A 13 2.87 -10.49 -2.82
CA LEU A 13 1.74 -11.14 -3.45
C LEU A 13 1.28 -10.37 -4.68
N VAL A 14 1.13 -9.06 -4.55
CA VAL A 14 0.67 -8.21 -5.63
C VAL A 14 1.70 -8.19 -6.77
N GLU A 15 2.98 -8.08 -6.44
CA GLU A 15 4.03 -8.09 -7.45
C GLU A 15 4.05 -9.41 -8.21
N PHE A 16 3.84 -10.50 -7.51
CA PHE A 16 3.82 -11.81 -8.16
C PHE A 16 2.63 -11.93 -9.11
N ILE A 17 1.45 -11.54 -8.69
CA ILE A 17 0.27 -11.62 -9.50
C ILE A 17 0.37 -10.75 -10.76
N LEU A 18 0.84 -9.54 -10.62
CA LEU A 18 0.93 -8.62 -11.75
C LEU A 18 2.10 -8.94 -12.67
N ARG A 19 3.12 -9.60 -12.14
CA ARG A 19 4.25 -9.94 -12.96
C ARG A 19 3.91 -11.01 -13.98
N SER A 20 2.96 -11.86 -13.72
CA SER A 20 2.62 -12.90 -14.65
C SER A 20 2.16 -12.34 -15.99
N GLY A 21 1.73 -11.08 -16.04
CA GLY A 21 1.31 -10.48 -17.27
C GLY A 21 2.28 -9.48 -17.84
N ASP A 22 3.22 -9.01 -17.04
CA ASP A 22 4.12 -8.02 -17.51
C ASP A 22 5.47 -8.31 -16.97
N ILE A 23 6.41 -8.52 -17.84
CA ILE A 23 7.62 -8.90 -17.45
C ILE A 23 8.57 -7.89 -17.11
N ASP A 24 8.59 -6.82 -17.72
CA ASP A 24 9.66 -5.95 -17.54
C ASP A 24 9.35 -4.79 -16.77
N ASN A 25 9.47 -4.85 -15.54
CA ASN A 25 9.15 -3.70 -14.82
C ASN A 25 10.09 -3.53 -13.73
N ARG A 26 11.22 -4.09 -13.82
CA ARG A 26 12.02 -3.92 -12.80
C ARG A 26 12.88 -2.84 -12.79
N ARG A 27 12.91 -2.05 -13.67
CA ARG A 27 13.75 -1.09 -13.71
C ARG A 27 13.57 -0.16 -12.76
N GLY A 28 13.92 0.57 -12.24
CA GLY A 28 13.68 1.63 -11.35
C GLY A 28 13.36 1.24 -9.98
N GLY A 29 13.35 0.02 -9.73
CA GLY A 29 12.96 -0.42 -8.43
C GLY A 29 14.02 -0.32 -7.38
N TRP A 30 15.24 -0.02 -7.73
CA TRP A 30 16.27 -0.05 -6.79
C TRP A 30 16.42 1.20 -6.01
N ALA A 31 16.10 1.20 -4.77
CA ALA A 31 16.27 2.33 -3.89
C ALA A 31 17.51 2.09 -3.06
N ASP A 32 18.44 3.01 -3.05
CA ASP A 32 19.59 2.90 -2.19
C ASP A 32 19.22 3.38 -0.79
N LYS A 33 20.13 3.34 0.16
CA LYS A 33 19.83 3.72 1.52
C LYS A 33 19.35 5.16 1.66
N GLU A 34 19.91 6.05 0.86
CA GLU A 34 19.54 7.44 0.90
C GLU A 34 18.12 7.65 0.42
N SER A 35 17.73 6.98 -0.67
CA SER A 35 16.37 7.08 -1.18
C SER A 35 15.36 6.49 -0.22
N LEU A 36 15.72 5.38 0.45
CA LEU A 36 14.84 4.78 1.43
C LEU A 36 14.63 5.70 2.63
N ALA A 37 15.70 6.36 3.08
CA ALA A 37 15.59 7.28 4.21
C ALA A 37 14.72 8.48 3.85
N LYS A 38 14.85 9.01 2.63
CA LYS A 38 14.04 10.11 2.18
C LYS A 38 12.57 9.68 2.10
N GLY A 39 12.32 8.50 1.58
CA GLY A 39 10.97 7.95 1.49
C GLY A 39 10.31 7.84 2.85
N THR A 40 11.06 7.35 3.83
CA THR A 40 10.54 7.21 5.19
C THR A 40 10.21 8.57 5.80
N ARG A 41 11.06 9.56 5.60
CA ARG A 41 10.80 10.90 6.12
C ARG A 41 9.56 11.52 5.50
N ILE A 42 9.38 11.32 4.20
CA ILE A 42 8.25 11.86 3.49
C ILE A 42 6.95 11.20 3.94
N HIS A 43 6.97 9.88 4.14
CA HIS A 43 5.81 9.18 4.65
C HIS A 43 5.40 9.76 6.01
N LYS A 44 6.36 9.92 6.90
CA LYS A 44 6.07 10.46 8.23
C LYS A 44 5.57 11.89 8.18
N LYS A 45 6.13 12.69 7.28
CA LYS A 45 5.71 14.07 7.14
C LYS A 45 4.26 14.15 6.67
N ILE A 46 3.91 13.35 5.66
CA ILE A 46 2.55 13.32 5.14
C ILE A 46 1.59 12.82 6.21
N GLN A 47 1.97 11.76 6.92
CA GLN A 47 1.12 11.20 7.97
C GLN A 47 0.84 12.21 9.07
N ARG A 48 1.81 13.05 9.43
CA ARG A 48 1.62 14.05 10.45
C ARG A 48 0.69 15.18 10.02
N GLN A 49 0.56 15.40 8.72
CA GLN A 49 -0.31 16.45 8.22
C GLN A 49 -1.77 16.02 8.17
N MET A 50 -2.03 14.75 8.37
CA MET A 50 -3.39 14.25 8.34
C MET A 50 -4.08 14.51 9.68
N GLY A 51 -5.39 14.49 9.69
CA GLY A 51 -6.14 14.82 10.89
C GLY A 51 -6.20 13.70 11.92
N ALA A 52 -6.95 13.94 12.98
CA ALA A 52 -7.05 12.98 14.08
C ALA A 52 -7.72 11.66 13.69
N ALA A 53 -8.52 11.67 12.63
CA ALA A 53 -9.19 10.46 12.17
C ALA A 53 -8.27 9.52 11.38
N TYR A 54 -7.02 9.94 11.12
CA TYR A 54 -6.07 9.18 10.32
C TYR A 54 -5.13 8.41 11.24
N GLN A 55 -5.02 7.10 11.01
CA GLN A 55 -4.15 6.25 11.77
C GLN A 55 -3.02 5.82 10.88
N ALA A 56 -1.80 6.09 11.25
CA ALA A 56 -0.62 5.77 10.45
C ALA A 56 -0.08 4.38 10.76
N GLU A 57 0.52 3.77 9.76
CA GLU A 57 1.21 2.49 9.93
C GLU A 57 0.35 1.41 10.56
N VAL A 58 -0.74 1.06 9.90
CA VAL A 58 -1.70 0.08 10.42
C VAL A 58 -1.34 -1.33 9.95
N PRO A 59 -0.96 -2.24 10.84
CA PRO A 59 -0.64 -3.59 10.44
C PRO A 59 -1.90 -4.37 10.09
N LEU A 60 -1.84 -5.13 9.01
CA LEU A 60 -2.97 -5.91 8.52
C LEU A 60 -2.52 -7.31 8.16
N ASN A 61 -3.38 -8.28 8.37
CA ASN A 61 -3.08 -9.64 7.97
C ASN A 61 -4.36 -10.40 7.66
N CYS A 62 -4.23 -11.43 6.85
CA CYS A 62 -5.34 -12.28 6.48
C CYS A 62 -4.82 -13.69 6.29
N ARG A 63 -5.52 -14.67 6.81
CA ARG A 63 -5.12 -16.06 6.69
C ARG A 63 -6.07 -16.80 5.76
N PHE A 64 -5.49 -17.45 4.76
CA PHE A 64 -6.25 -18.30 3.84
C PHE A 64 -5.90 -19.75 4.17
N CYS A 65 -6.90 -20.54 4.48
CA CYS A 65 -6.70 -21.91 4.86
C CYS A 65 -7.04 -22.85 3.70
N TYR A 66 -6.05 -23.64 3.32
CA TYR A 66 -6.22 -24.64 2.28
C TYR A 66 -6.01 -26.01 2.91
N GLU A 67 -6.31 -27.06 2.16
CA GLU A 67 -6.18 -28.41 2.68
C GLU A 67 -4.76 -28.73 3.11
N ASP A 68 -3.79 -28.34 2.32
CA ASP A 68 -2.39 -28.67 2.58
C ASP A 68 -1.57 -27.60 3.25
N LEU A 69 -2.03 -26.37 3.24
CA LEU A 69 -1.25 -25.30 3.82
C LEU A 69 -2.12 -24.13 4.24
N ASP A 70 -1.60 -23.27 5.08
CA ASP A 70 -2.21 -22.01 5.42
C ASP A 70 -1.34 -20.93 4.84
N LEU A 71 -1.96 -19.98 4.16
CA LEU A 71 -1.26 -18.84 3.58
C LEU A 71 -1.57 -17.61 4.45
N LEU A 72 -0.54 -17.03 5.03
CA LEU A 72 -0.70 -15.83 5.84
C LEU A 72 -0.18 -14.64 5.03
N VAL A 73 -1.09 -13.74 4.67
CA VAL A 73 -0.75 -12.53 3.94
C VAL A 73 -0.72 -11.38 4.92
N GLU A 74 0.38 -10.67 4.99
CA GLU A 74 0.48 -9.57 5.94
C GLU A 74 1.16 -8.34 5.36
N GLY A 75 0.91 -7.21 5.93
CA GLY A 75 1.52 -5.97 5.49
C GLY A 75 1.12 -4.84 6.42
N ARG A 76 1.45 -3.63 6.00
CA ARG A 76 1.16 -2.46 6.81
C ARG A 76 0.68 -1.36 5.88
N ALA A 77 -0.52 -0.89 6.10
CA ALA A 77 -1.05 0.23 5.34
C ALA A 77 -0.40 1.52 5.83
N ASP A 78 -0.07 2.41 4.94
CA ASP A 78 0.55 3.69 5.32
C ASP A 78 -0.40 4.51 6.17
N GLY A 79 -1.68 4.50 5.87
CA GLY A 79 -2.67 5.17 6.68
C GLY A 79 -4.08 4.67 6.44
N ILE A 80 -4.90 4.78 7.46
CA ILE A 80 -6.32 4.47 7.36
C ILE A 80 -7.06 5.61 8.05
N GLU A 81 -7.98 6.23 7.32
CA GLU A 81 -8.79 7.31 7.87
C GLU A 81 -10.22 6.81 8.06
N GLU A 82 -10.75 6.95 9.27
CA GLU A 82 -12.13 6.57 9.56
C GLU A 82 -12.94 7.79 9.95
N LYS A 83 -13.97 8.08 9.18
CA LYS A 83 -14.91 9.16 9.47
C LYS A 83 -16.31 8.57 9.41
N GLU A 84 -17.30 9.28 9.92
CA GLU A 84 -18.66 8.77 9.92
C GLU A 84 -19.18 8.40 8.55
N ASP A 85 -18.79 9.14 7.53
CA ASP A 85 -19.29 8.93 6.18
C ASP A 85 -18.38 8.10 5.29
N HIS A 86 -17.16 7.81 5.71
CA HIS A 86 -16.27 6.97 4.89
C HIS A 86 -15.11 6.39 5.68
N VAL A 87 -14.58 5.31 5.15
CA VAL A 87 -13.34 4.73 5.63
C VAL A 87 -12.42 4.60 4.42
N MET A 88 -11.18 5.04 4.54
CA MET A 88 -10.26 5.13 3.43
C MET A 88 -8.88 4.61 3.78
N VAL A 89 -8.30 3.81 2.87
CA VAL A 89 -6.90 3.42 2.97
C VAL A 89 -6.09 4.40 2.13
N ASP A 90 -5.00 4.91 2.68
CA ASP A 90 -4.10 5.81 1.98
C ASP A 90 -2.76 5.11 1.80
N GLU A 91 -2.31 5.00 0.56
CA GLU A 91 -1.03 4.41 0.25
C GLU A 91 -0.12 5.51 -0.28
N ILE A 92 1.02 5.71 0.36
CA ILE A 92 1.91 6.82 0.07
C ILE A 92 3.15 6.32 -0.66
N LYS A 93 3.46 6.93 -1.80
CA LYS A 93 4.63 6.56 -2.59
C LYS A 93 5.46 7.78 -2.95
N GLY A 94 6.74 7.71 -2.72
CA GLY A 94 7.66 8.73 -3.17
C GLY A 94 8.09 8.46 -4.60
N VAL A 95 8.22 9.49 -5.40
CA VAL A 95 8.66 9.37 -6.78
C VAL A 95 9.75 10.39 -7.05
N HIS A 96 10.58 10.11 -8.05
CA HIS A 96 11.67 11.00 -8.40
C HIS A 96 11.40 11.81 -9.67
N ARG A 97 10.18 11.85 -10.13
CA ARG A 97 9.85 12.62 -11.33
C ARG A 97 8.77 13.64 -11.00
N GLU A 98 8.62 14.61 -11.85
CA GLU A 98 7.62 15.63 -11.63
C GLU A 98 6.23 15.03 -11.61
N LEU A 99 5.41 15.44 -10.66
CA LEU A 99 4.08 14.89 -10.50
C LEU A 99 3.15 15.17 -11.66
N ARG A 100 3.43 16.18 -12.44
CA ARG A 100 2.59 16.47 -13.62
C ARG A 100 2.62 15.34 -14.64
N PHE A 101 3.64 14.47 -14.57
CA PHE A 101 3.72 13.34 -15.47
C PHE A 101 3.07 12.09 -14.89
N VAL A 102 2.53 12.18 -13.69
CA VAL A 102 1.84 11.06 -13.09
C VAL A 102 0.36 11.27 -13.37
N GLU A 103 -0.13 10.70 -14.45
CA GLU A 103 -1.52 10.89 -14.86
C GLU A 103 -2.50 9.95 -14.18
N GLU A 104 -2.03 8.82 -13.78
CA GLU A 104 -2.89 7.85 -13.11
C GLU A 104 -2.06 7.00 -12.16
N PRO A 105 -2.67 6.34 -11.19
CA PRO A 105 -1.93 5.51 -10.26
C PRO A 105 -1.23 4.35 -10.95
N VAL A 106 -0.05 4.01 -10.48
CA VAL A 106 0.68 2.86 -10.99
C VAL A 106 -0.09 1.60 -10.59
N PRO A 107 -0.36 0.68 -11.52
CA PRO A 107 -1.22 -0.49 -11.21
C PRO A 107 -0.79 -1.33 -10.02
N VAL A 108 0.50 -1.56 -9.83
CA VAL A 108 0.96 -2.36 -8.70
C VAL A 108 0.72 -1.62 -7.38
N HIS A 109 0.87 -0.31 -7.37
CA HIS A 109 0.62 0.48 -6.16
C HIS A 109 -0.87 0.48 -5.82
N LEU A 110 -1.71 0.63 -6.84
CA LEU A 110 -3.15 0.63 -6.64
C LEU A 110 -3.64 -0.73 -6.17
N ALA A 111 -3.09 -1.81 -6.72
CA ALA A 111 -3.44 -3.16 -6.31
C ALA A 111 -3.05 -3.40 -4.86
N GLN A 112 -1.90 -2.88 -4.43
CA GLN A 112 -1.47 -2.99 -3.06
C GLN A 112 -2.45 -2.28 -2.12
N ALA A 113 -2.86 -1.06 -2.47
CA ALA A 113 -3.80 -0.30 -1.67
C ALA A 113 -5.16 -0.99 -1.61
N ARG A 114 -5.62 -1.54 -2.72
CA ARG A 114 -6.87 -2.28 -2.77
C ARG A 114 -6.83 -3.55 -1.92
N CYS A 115 -5.68 -4.19 -1.87
CA CYS A 115 -5.51 -5.38 -1.05
C CYS A 115 -5.62 -5.03 0.43
N TYR A 116 -4.99 -3.95 0.86
CA TYR A 116 -5.10 -3.48 2.23
C TYR A 116 -6.54 -3.12 2.56
N ALA A 117 -7.24 -2.45 1.63
CA ALA A 117 -8.63 -2.08 1.85
C ALA A 117 -9.51 -3.31 2.01
N ALA A 118 -9.29 -4.34 1.21
CA ALA A 118 -10.06 -5.57 1.30
C ALA A 118 -9.85 -6.28 2.64
N ILE A 119 -8.61 -6.34 3.10
CA ILE A 119 -8.30 -6.97 4.38
C ILE A 119 -8.94 -6.20 5.53
N TYR A 120 -8.81 -4.89 5.52
CA TYR A 120 -9.35 -4.06 6.58
C TYR A 120 -10.89 -4.12 6.60
N ALA A 121 -11.50 -4.06 5.43
CA ALA A 121 -12.96 -4.12 5.33
C ALA A 121 -13.49 -5.45 5.85
N GLU A 122 -12.82 -6.55 5.53
CA GLU A 122 -13.24 -7.85 6.00
C GLU A 122 -13.09 -7.95 7.51
N GLN A 123 -11.98 -7.49 8.07
CA GLN A 123 -11.74 -7.56 9.50
C GLN A 123 -12.72 -6.70 10.30
N ASN A 124 -13.21 -5.63 9.72
CA ASN A 124 -14.09 -4.68 10.41
C ASN A 124 -15.54 -4.74 9.90
N GLN A 125 -15.84 -5.74 9.07
CA GLN A 125 -17.21 -5.95 8.57
C GLN A 125 -17.77 -4.74 7.84
N LEU A 126 -16.96 -4.12 7.00
CA LEU A 126 -17.36 -2.98 6.22
C LEU A 126 -17.80 -3.45 4.83
N GLU A 127 -18.86 -2.85 4.31
CA GLU A 127 -19.33 -3.20 2.98
C GLU A 127 -18.53 -2.51 1.89
N GLN A 128 -17.96 -1.36 2.18
CA GLN A 128 -17.15 -0.66 1.21
C GLN A 128 -16.12 0.21 1.88
N MET A 129 -15.06 0.49 1.16
CA MET A 129 -13.97 1.31 1.60
C MET A 129 -13.41 2.07 0.43
N GLU A 130 -12.87 3.25 0.69
CA GLU A 130 -12.24 4.04 -0.35
C GLU A 130 -10.74 3.80 -0.33
N VAL A 131 -10.10 4.02 -1.46
CA VAL A 131 -8.66 3.90 -1.60
C VAL A 131 -8.12 5.22 -2.11
N GLN A 132 -7.08 5.72 -1.50
CA GLN A 132 -6.39 6.92 -1.96
C GLN A 132 -4.93 6.62 -2.21
N MET A 133 -4.42 7.06 -3.35
CA MET A 133 -3.01 6.98 -3.66
C MET A 133 -2.43 8.38 -3.52
N THR A 134 -1.42 8.51 -2.68
CA THR A 134 -0.75 9.79 -2.46
C THR A 134 0.67 9.71 -2.99
N TYR A 135 0.94 10.43 -4.05
CA TYR A 135 2.27 10.47 -4.63
C TYR A 135 2.98 11.75 -4.21
N CYS A 136 4.22 11.63 -3.81
CA CYS A 136 5.00 12.76 -3.39
C CYS A 136 6.32 12.78 -4.13
N ASN A 137 6.65 13.93 -4.72
CA ASN A 137 7.93 14.08 -5.37
C ASN A 137 8.90 14.46 -4.27
N MET A 138 10.02 13.75 -4.20
CA MET A 138 10.96 13.96 -3.14
C MET A 138 11.89 15.15 -3.37
N GLU A 139 11.99 15.64 -4.60
CA GLU A 139 12.82 16.77 -4.93
C GLU A 139 12.30 17.50 -6.16
N PRO A 140 11.56 18.60 -6.02
CA PRO A 140 11.07 19.22 -4.78
C PRO A 140 9.88 18.47 -4.23
N GLU A 141 9.55 18.70 -3.00
CA GLU A 141 8.43 18.02 -2.38
C GLU A 141 7.11 18.53 -2.92
N GLU A 142 6.43 17.70 -3.65
CA GLU A 142 5.12 18.01 -4.20
C GLU A 142 4.24 16.81 -3.93
N ILE A 143 2.97 17.00 -3.74
CA ILE A 143 2.04 15.93 -3.43
C ILE A 143 0.91 15.87 -4.43
N ARG A 144 0.58 14.68 -4.89
CA ARG A 144 -0.57 14.47 -5.77
C ARG A 144 -1.36 13.27 -5.28
N ARG A 145 -2.67 13.41 -5.14
CA ARG A 145 -3.53 12.36 -4.64
C ARG A 145 -4.53 11.91 -5.69
N PHE A 146 -4.76 10.61 -5.73
CA PHE A 146 -5.78 10.00 -6.58
C PHE A 146 -6.71 9.20 -5.67
N SER A 147 -7.95 9.42 -5.77
CA SER A 147 -8.93 8.69 -4.96
C SER A 147 -10.03 8.08 -5.81
#